data_60e914724b6824567c30e0189873e887
#
_entry.id   60e914724b6824567c30e0189873e887
#
_cell.length_a   1.000
_cell.length_b   1.000
_cell.length_c   1.000
_cell.angle_alpha   90.00
_cell.angle_beta   90.00
_cell.angle_gamma   90.00
#
_symmetry.space_group_name_H-M   'P 1'
#
loop_
_entity.id
_entity.type
_entity.pdbx_description
1 polymer ?
#
loop_
_entity_poly.entity_id
_entity_poly.type
_entity_poly.pdbx_seq_one_letter_code
_entity_poly.pdbx_strand_id
1 'polypeptide(L)'
;MYKRQEVARRIAVMDRTSPDVIKEVEKVLESKLASLVNQDYTIIGGVDAVVDILNTVDRGTEKHIMETLEIEEPELADEIRKKMFVFEDILLLDDKAIQRVLRDVDNNDLAVALKGANEQVQNAIFNNLSKRLVVMIKEDMEFMGPVRMKDVEEAQQKIVNIIRKLEDSGEIIISRGGGDEIVV
;
A
#
# COMPACT_ATOMS: atom_id res chain seq x y z
N MET A 1 -22.25 21.28 53.52
CA MET A 1 -23.41 21.88 52.80
C MET A 1 -23.11 23.29 52.20
N TYR A 2 -22.15 24.03 52.70
CA TYR A 2 -21.86 25.41 52.27
C TYR A 2 -21.21 25.59 50.90
N LYS A 3 -20.45 24.62 50.40
CA LYS A 3 -19.74 24.77 49.13
C LYS A 3 -20.65 24.86 47.87
N ARG A 4 -21.80 24.18 47.88
CA ARG A 4 -22.74 24.22 46.74
C ARG A 4 -23.46 25.57 46.62
N GLN A 5 -23.79 26.18 47.75
CA GLN A 5 -24.44 27.49 47.81
C GLN A 5 -23.46 28.61 47.39
N GLU A 6 -22.19 28.51 47.76
CA GLU A 6 -21.14 29.45 47.35
C GLU A 6 -20.87 29.37 45.85
N VAL A 7 -20.83 28.16 45.27
CA VAL A 7 -20.67 27.98 43.79
C VAL A 7 -21.89 28.56 43.08
N ALA A 8 -23.10 28.26 43.51
CA ALA A 8 -24.31 28.80 42.89
C ALA A 8 -24.36 30.33 42.99
N ARG A 9 -23.95 30.90 44.11
CA ARG A 9 -23.86 32.35 44.29
C ARG A 9 -22.82 32.98 43.37
N ARG A 10 -21.65 32.36 43.21
CA ARG A 10 -20.60 32.84 42.30
C ARG A 10 -21.05 32.76 40.82
N ILE A 11 -21.74 31.73 40.44
CA ILE A 11 -22.31 31.61 39.07
C ILE A 11 -23.40 32.69 38.85
N ALA A 12 -24.25 32.93 39.85
CA ALA A 12 -25.31 33.93 39.74
C ALA A 12 -24.78 35.39 39.72
N VAL A 13 -23.56 35.61 40.23
CA VAL A 13 -22.86 36.93 40.24
C VAL A 13 -21.88 37.06 39.09
N MET A 14 -21.70 36.03 38.26
CA MET A 14 -20.92 36.10 37.01
C MET A 14 -21.67 36.94 35.96
N ASP A 15 -21.72 38.22 36.19
CA ASP A 15 -22.26 39.18 35.23
C ASP A 15 -21.13 39.60 34.28
N ARG A 16 -21.29 39.24 33.00
CA ARG A 16 -20.49 39.65 31.87
C ARG A 16 -18.99 39.37 31.97
N THR A 17 -18.59 38.22 31.47
CA THR A 17 -17.16 37.99 31.15
C THR A 17 -16.71 38.99 30.12
N SER A 18 -15.60 39.72 30.41
CA SER A 18 -15.01 40.68 29.47
C SER A 18 -14.72 39.98 28.14
N PRO A 19 -15.04 40.62 27.00
CA PRO A 19 -14.67 40.10 25.68
C PRO A 19 -13.19 39.71 25.53
N ASP A 20 -12.31 40.39 26.29
CA ASP A 20 -10.89 40.07 26.28
C ASP A 20 -10.56 38.74 26.95
N VAL A 21 -11.26 38.40 28.04
CA VAL A 21 -11.12 37.12 28.71
C VAL A 21 -11.65 35.96 27.82
N ILE A 22 -12.73 36.20 27.08
CA ILE A 22 -13.26 35.22 26.12
C ILE A 22 -12.22 34.97 25.02
N LYS A 23 -11.64 36.00 24.44
CA LYS A 23 -10.56 35.87 23.43
C LYS A 23 -9.33 35.15 23.92
N GLU A 24 -8.94 35.41 25.19
CA GLU A 24 -7.78 34.75 25.80
C GLU A 24 -8.07 33.22 26.01
N VAL A 25 -9.28 32.87 26.44
CA VAL A 25 -9.71 31.48 26.56
C VAL A 25 -9.82 30.82 25.20
N GLU A 26 -10.38 31.47 24.20
CA GLU A 26 -10.42 30.98 22.80
C GLU A 26 -9.01 30.68 22.29
N LYS A 27 -8.06 31.61 22.44
CA LYS A 27 -6.67 31.44 22.02
C LYS A 27 -5.97 30.28 22.73
N VAL A 28 -6.24 30.08 24.03
CA VAL A 28 -5.70 28.94 24.79
C VAL A 28 -6.33 27.64 24.35
N LEU A 29 -7.63 27.60 24.06
CA LEU A 29 -8.34 26.42 23.54
C LEU A 29 -7.86 26.09 22.11
N GLU A 30 -7.74 27.08 21.23
CA GLU A 30 -7.18 26.88 19.88
C GLU A 30 -5.76 26.33 19.94
N SER A 31 -4.89 26.89 20.79
CA SER A 31 -3.53 26.39 20.98
C SER A 31 -3.49 24.97 21.53
N LYS A 32 -4.37 24.64 22.48
CA LYS A 32 -4.48 23.27 23.01
C LYS A 32 -5.08 22.30 22.00
N LEU A 33 -6.10 22.70 21.25
CA LEU A 33 -6.64 21.92 20.16
C LEU A 33 -5.63 21.69 19.04
N ALA A 34 -4.88 22.74 18.65
CA ALA A 34 -3.80 22.61 17.68
C ALA A 34 -2.68 21.68 18.18
N SER A 35 -2.36 21.70 19.48
CA SER A 35 -1.37 20.78 20.06
C SER A 35 -1.89 19.34 20.19
N LEU A 36 -3.20 19.15 20.30
CA LEU A 36 -3.84 17.83 20.29
C LEU A 36 -3.96 17.28 18.85
N VAL A 37 -4.18 18.15 17.87
CA VAL A 37 -4.22 17.79 16.44
C VAL A 37 -2.81 17.56 15.89
N ASN A 38 -1.78 18.22 16.43
CA ASN A 38 -0.37 18.00 16.08
C ASN A 38 0.34 16.95 16.96
N GLN A 39 -0.34 16.33 17.92
CA GLN A 39 0.12 15.04 18.43
C GLN A 39 -0.06 14.07 17.29
N ASP A 40 1.06 13.57 16.75
CA ASP A 40 1.09 12.49 15.80
C ASP A 40 0.03 11.46 16.18
N TYR A 41 -1.13 11.52 15.52
CA TYR A 41 -1.99 10.37 15.46
C TYR A 41 -1.15 9.33 14.72
N THR A 42 -0.45 8.50 15.45
CA THR A 42 0.00 7.23 14.91
C THR A 42 -1.28 6.61 14.38
N ILE A 43 -1.41 6.56 13.08
CA ILE A 43 -2.52 5.87 12.42
C ILE A 43 -2.36 4.41 12.84
N ILE A 44 -3.02 4.04 13.95
CA ILE A 44 -3.04 2.66 14.43
C ILE A 44 -4.15 1.99 13.65
N GLY A 45 -3.78 1.35 12.55
CA GLY A 45 -4.74 0.66 11.68
C GLY A 45 -4.73 1.19 10.24
N GLY A 46 -5.78 0.91 9.51
CA GLY A 46 -5.90 1.21 8.09
C GLY A 46 -5.37 0.08 7.21
N VAL A 47 -5.52 0.25 5.90
CA VAL A 47 -5.16 -0.78 4.90
C VAL A 47 -3.68 -1.17 5.00
N ASP A 48 -2.78 -0.21 5.20
CA ASP A 48 -1.34 -0.49 5.29
C ASP A 48 -1.00 -1.40 6.48
N ALA A 49 -1.61 -1.17 7.65
CA ALA A 49 -1.40 -2.02 8.82
C ALA A 49 -1.94 -3.45 8.58
N VAL A 50 -3.07 -3.58 7.86
CA VAL A 50 -3.60 -4.89 7.49
C VAL A 50 -2.68 -5.60 6.51
N VAL A 51 -2.15 -4.88 5.52
CA VAL A 51 -1.15 -5.41 4.57
C VAL A 51 0.09 -5.92 5.29
N ASP A 52 0.64 -5.15 6.24
CA ASP A 52 1.80 -5.57 7.04
C ASP A 52 1.50 -6.85 7.84
N ILE A 53 0.32 -6.94 8.45
CA ILE A 53 -0.09 -8.14 9.18
C ILE A 53 -0.22 -9.34 8.22
N LEU A 54 -0.91 -9.16 7.08
CA LEU A 54 -1.13 -10.22 6.10
C LEU A 54 0.18 -10.72 5.46
N ASN A 55 1.18 -9.85 5.33
CA ASN A 55 2.50 -10.22 4.87
C ASN A 55 3.31 -11.04 5.90
N THR A 56 2.89 -11.06 7.19
CA THR A 56 3.58 -11.80 8.27
C THR A 56 2.91 -13.10 8.66
N VAL A 57 1.64 -13.30 8.32
CA VAL A 57 0.91 -14.55 8.62
C VAL A 57 1.17 -15.61 7.56
N ASP A 58 0.87 -16.88 7.90
CA ASP A 58 0.94 -17.98 6.95
C ASP A 58 -0.10 -17.85 5.83
N ARG A 59 0.19 -18.44 4.68
CA ARG A 59 -0.63 -18.35 3.47
C ARG A 59 -2.08 -18.85 3.66
N GLY A 60 -2.29 -19.86 4.49
CA GLY A 60 -3.64 -20.39 4.76
C GLY A 60 -4.50 -19.35 5.50
N THR A 61 -3.90 -18.68 6.48
CA THR A 61 -4.53 -17.61 7.26
C THR A 61 -4.77 -16.38 6.38
N GLU A 62 -3.78 -15.95 5.58
CA GLU A 62 -3.92 -14.86 4.62
C GLU A 62 -5.11 -15.10 3.68
N LYS A 63 -5.15 -16.26 3.04
CA LYS A 63 -6.20 -16.64 2.10
C LYS A 63 -7.59 -16.61 2.75
N HIS A 64 -7.73 -17.18 3.93
CA HIS A 64 -9.00 -17.21 4.65
C HIS A 64 -9.51 -15.82 5.04
N ILE A 65 -8.60 -14.94 5.49
CA ILE A 65 -8.94 -13.54 5.80
C ILE A 65 -9.39 -12.81 4.53
N MET A 66 -8.65 -12.96 3.44
CA MET A 66 -8.98 -12.31 2.17
C MET A 66 -10.30 -12.80 1.57
N GLU A 67 -10.57 -14.12 1.60
CA GLU A 67 -11.86 -14.69 1.17
C GLU A 67 -13.04 -14.13 1.99
N THR A 68 -12.86 -13.95 3.28
CA THR A 68 -13.90 -13.36 4.15
C THR A 68 -14.12 -11.88 3.81
N LEU A 69 -13.04 -11.12 3.66
CA LEU A 69 -13.11 -9.70 3.28
C LEU A 69 -13.74 -9.49 1.90
N GLU A 70 -13.50 -10.39 0.93
CA GLU A 70 -14.12 -10.32 -0.40
C GLU A 70 -15.64 -10.47 -0.36
N ILE A 71 -16.15 -11.21 0.62
CA ILE A 71 -17.59 -11.40 0.80
C ILE A 71 -18.22 -10.22 1.55
N GLU A 72 -17.56 -9.74 2.61
CA GLU A 72 -18.11 -8.73 3.52
C GLU A 72 -17.84 -7.31 3.03
N GLU A 73 -16.62 -7.03 2.54
CA GLU A 73 -16.12 -5.70 2.17
C GLU A 73 -15.27 -5.77 0.89
N PRO A 74 -15.88 -6.02 -0.28
CA PRO A 74 -15.15 -6.29 -1.53
C PRO A 74 -14.24 -5.15 -1.97
N GLU A 75 -14.63 -3.89 -1.75
CA GLU A 75 -13.81 -2.72 -2.08
C GLU A 75 -12.53 -2.65 -1.23
N LEU A 76 -12.67 -2.96 0.07
CA LEU A 76 -11.54 -3.02 1.01
C LEU A 76 -10.59 -4.18 0.67
N ALA A 77 -11.13 -5.34 0.34
CA ALA A 77 -10.35 -6.50 -0.09
C ALA A 77 -9.51 -6.18 -1.34
N ASP A 78 -10.09 -5.48 -2.30
CA ASP A 78 -9.41 -5.04 -3.53
C ASP A 78 -8.28 -4.04 -3.23
N GLU A 79 -8.50 -3.10 -2.31
CA GLU A 79 -7.50 -2.13 -1.89
C GLU A 79 -6.32 -2.80 -1.17
N ILE A 80 -6.61 -3.73 -0.24
CA ILE A 80 -5.59 -4.53 0.44
C ILE A 80 -4.79 -5.33 -0.58
N ARG A 81 -5.47 -6.02 -1.50
CA ARG A 81 -4.83 -6.87 -2.50
C ARG A 81 -3.88 -6.09 -3.42
N LYS A 82 -4.24 -4.86 -3.80
CA LYS A 82 -3.37 -3.97 -4.59
C LYS A 82 -2.09 -3.59 -3.85
N LYS A 83 -2.15 -3.48 -2.52
CA LYS A 83 -1.01 -3.10 -1.68
C LYS A 83 -0.15 -4.27 -1.21
N MET A 84 -0.66 -5.50 -1.24
CA MET A 84 0.05 -6.68 -0.72
C MET A 84 1.26 -7.12 -1.56
N PHE A 85 1.26 -6.86 -2.84
CA PHE A 85 2.34 -7.16 -3.77
C PHE A 85 2.43 -6.05 -4.80
N VAL A 86 3.57 -5.40 -4.86
CA VAL A 86 3.85 -4.34 -5.82
C VAL A 86 4.76 -4.86 -6.94
N PHE A 87 4.88 -4.10 -8.03
CA PHE A 87 5.66 -4.54 -9.19
C PHE A 87 7.13 -4.79 -8.88
N GLU A 88 7.70 -4.01 -7.97
CA GLU A 88 9.08 -4.13 -7.51
C GLU A 88 9.36 -5.46 -6.78
N ASP A 89 8.33 -6.08 -6.22
CA ASP A 89 8.43 -7.38 -5.53
C ASP A 89 8.70 -8.55 -6.51
N ILE A 90 8.69 -8.30 -7.81
CA ILE A 90 9.17 -9.26 -8.82
C ILE A 90 10.60 -9.72 -8.51
N LEU A 91 11.38 -8.92 -7.79
CA LEU A 91 12.72 -9.28 -7.32
C LEU A 91 12.72 -10.41 -6.28
N LEU A 92 11.58 -10.74 -5.68
CA LEU A 92 11.41 -11.86 -4.75
C LEU A 92 11.19 -13.20 -5.49
N LEU A 93 10.94 -13.14 -6.80
CA LEU A 93 10.73 -14.31 -7.64
C LEU A 93 12.07 -14.88 -8.10
N ASP A 94 12.16 -16.20 -8.19
CA ASP A 94 13.29 -16.85 -8.85
C ASP A 94 13.22 -16.71 -10.39
N ASP A 95 14.31 -16.97 -11.07
CA ASP A 95 14.40 -16.86 -12.54
C ASP A 95 13.33 -17.70 -13.26
N LYS A 96 12.96 -18.87 -12.74
CA LYS A 96 11.94 -19.74 -13.34
C LYS A 96 10.55 -19.11 -13.23
N ALA A 97 10.25 -18.54 -12.06
CA ALA A 97 8.98 -17.86 -11.83
C ALA A 97 8.89 -16.59 -12.71
N ILE A 98 9.96 -15.78 -12.79
CA ILE A 98 10.02 -14.62 -13.70
C ILE A 98 9.78 -15.06 -15.15
N GLN A 99 10.48 -16.10 -15.63
CA GLN A 99 10.29 -16.63 -17.00
C GLN A 99 8.87 -17.14 -17.22
N ARG A 100 8.23 -17.74 -16.19
CA ARG A 100 6.85 -18.19 -16.30
C ARG A 100 5.88 -17.00 -16.43
N VAL A 101 6.05 -15.96 -15.61
CA VAL A 101 5.29 -14.71 -15.68
C VAL A 101 5.43 -14.06 -17.05
N LEU A 102 6.65 -13.92 -17.55
CA LEU A 102 6.95 -13.25 -18.82
C LEU A 102 6.34 -13.92 -20.05
N ARG A 103 5.90 -15.19 -19.96
CA ARG A 103 5.18 -15.86 -21.06
C ARG A 103 3.76 -15.34 -21.22
N ASP A 104 3.14 -14.89 -20.15
CA ASP A 104 1.76 -14.44 -20.12
C ASP A 104 1.64 -12.89 -20.22
N VAL A 105 2.77 -12.17 -20.11
CA VAL A 105 2.82 -10.71 -20.19
C VAL A 105 2.90 -10.25 -21.65
N ASP A 106 2.07 -9.28 -22.00
CA ASP A 106 2.16 -8.59 -23.30
C ASP A 106 3.43 -7.72 -23.38
N ASN A 107 4.12 -7.73 -24.53
CA ASN A 107 5.37 -7.02 -24.70
C ASN A 107 5.22 -5.49 -24.60
N ASN A 108 4.10 -4.94 -25.04
CA ASN A 108 3.84 -3.50 -24.95
C ASN A 108 3.58 -3.09 -23.48
N ASP A 109 2.77 -3.86 -22.73
CA ASP A 109 2.56 -3.63 -21.31
C ASP A 109 3.89 -3.77 -20.54
N LEU A 110 4.75 -4.73 -20.91
CA LEU A 110 6.07 -4.90 -20.32
C LEU A 110 6.97 -3.69 -20.57
N ALA A 111 7.01 -3.18 -21.82
CA ALA A 111 7.80 -2.00 -22.14
C ALA A 111 7.34 -0.75 -21.39
N VAL A 112 6.02 -0.54 -21.26
CA VAL A 112 5.45 0.57 -20.49
C VAL A 112 5.76 0.44 -19.00
N ALA A 113 5.58 -0.74 -18.41
CA ALA A 113 5.87 -1.01 -17.00
C ALA A 113 7.34 -0.77 -16.65
N LEU A 114 8.26 -1.21 -17.53
CA LEU A 114 9.70 -1.06 -17.35
C LEU A 114 10.18 0.40 -17.46
N LYS A 115 9.46 1.29 -18.13
CA LYS A 115 9.79 2.72 -18.15
C LYS A 115 9.71 3.38 -16.77
N GLY A 116 8.84 2.92 -15.89
CA GLY A 116 8.74 3.41 -14.51
C GLY A 116 9.52 2.58 -13.50
N ALA A 117 10.12 1.47 -13.92
CA ALA A 117 10.86 0.56 -13.05
C ALA A 117 12.28 1.06 -12.77
N ASN A 118 12.79 0.74 -11.57
CA ASN A 118 14.18 0.96 -11.24
C ASN A 118 15.10 -0.02 -12.00
N GLU A 119 16.39 0.28 -12.04
CA GLU A 119 17.38 -0.50 -12.78
C GLU A 119 17.49 -1.97 -12.30
N GLN A 120 17.25 -2.24 -11.02
CA GLN A 120 17.30 -3.59 -10.47
C GLN A 120 16.18 -4.47 -11.04
N VAL A 121 14.96 -3.95 -11.08
CA VAL A 121 13.80 -4.63 -11.69
C VAL A 121 14.00 -4.82 -13.19
N GLN A 122 14.45 -3.78 -13.89
CA GLN A 122 14.76 -3.88 -15.33
C GLN A 122 15.77 -5.00 -15.60
N ASN A 123 16.86 -5.04 -14.84
CA ASN A 123 17.92 -6.05 -15.01
C ASN A 123 17.41 -7.46 -14.69
N ALA A 124 16.61 -7.63 -13.62
CA ALA A 124 16.02 -8.92 -13.29
C ALA A 124 15.14 -9.46 -14.42
N ILE A 125 14.33 -8.60 -15.02
CA ILE A 125 13.46 -8.96 -16.15
C ILE A 125 14.29 -9.22 -17.41
N PHE A 126 15.23 -8.35 -17.78
CA PHE A 126 16.05 -8.51 -18.99
C PHE A 126 16.93 -9.75 -18.95
N ASN A 127 17.45 -10.14 -17.79
CA ASN A 127 18.23 -11.37 -17.63
C ASN A 127 17.40 -12.64 -17.89
N ASN A 128 16.08 -12.55 -17.78
CA ASN A 128 15.15 -13.64 -17.99
C ASN A 128 14.45 -13.63 -19.36
N LEU A 129 14.86 -12.71 -20.25
CA LEU A 129 14.39 -12.62 -21.63
C LEU A 129 15.46 -13.06 -22.63
N SER A 130 15.04 -13.47 -23.84
CA SER A 130 15.96 -13.69 -24.93
C SER A 130 16.61 -12.38 -25.38
N LYS A 131 17.85 -12.44 -25.84
CA LYS A 131 18.60 -11.25 -26.33
C LYS A 131 17.82 -10.46 -27.38
N ARG A 132 17.10 -11.15 -28.27
CA ARG A 132 16.27 -10.53 -29.30
C ARG A 132 15.11 -9.74 -28.70
N LEU A 133 14.44 -10.31 -27.69
CA LEU A 133 13.31 -9.67 -27.02
C LEU A 133 13.75 -8.47 -26.18
N VAL A 134 14.91 -8.56 -25.52
CA VAL A 134 15.51 -7.43 -24.80
C VAL A 134 15.75 -6.24 -25.73
N VAL A 135 16.31 -6.48 -26.93
CA VAL A 135 16.55 -5.40 -27.91
C VAL A 135 15.21 -4.77 -28.32
N MET A 136 14.22 -5.59 -28.67
CA MET A 136 12.90 -5.12 -29.08
C MET A 136 12.21 -4.29 -27.99
N ILE A 137 12.20 -4.77 -26.73
CA ILE A 137 11.59 -4.04 -25.62
C ILE A 137 12.31 -2.71 -25.37
N LYS A 138 13.64 -2.67 -25.45
CA LYS A 138 14.41 -1.42 -25.29
C LYS A 138 14.12 -0.42 -26.40
N GLU A 139 14.03 -0.88 -27.63
CA GLU A 139 13.63 -0.05 -28.77
C GLU A 139 12.21 0.51 -28.58
N ASP A 140 11.25 -0.33 -28.17
CA ASP A 140 9.89 0.10 -27.89
C ASP A 140 9.86 1.15 -26.76
N MET A 141 10.63 0.95 -25.68
CA MET A 141 10.76 1.93 -24.60
C MET A 141 11.33 3.28 -25.09
N GLU A 142 12.28 3.27 -26.03
CA GLU A 142 12.83 4.50 -26.60
C GLU A 142 11.82 5.21 -27.50
N PHE A 143 11.13 4.46 -28.38
CA PHE A 143 10.16 5.02 -29.34
C PHE A 143 8.89 5.57 -28.68
N MET A 144 8.45 5.01 -27.55
CA MET A 144 7.27 5.50 -26.83
C MET A 144 7.39 6.95 -26.33
N GLY A 145 8.61 7.52 -26.23
CA GLY A 145 8.82 8.83 -25.66
C GLY A 145 8.36 8.91 -24.18
N PRO A 146 7.96 10.07 -23.68
CA PRO A 146 7.43 10.22 -22.33
C PRO A 146 6.07 9.53 -22.18
N VAL A 147 5.91 8.67 -21.16
CA VAL A 147 4.66 8.00 -20.79
C VAL A 147 4.06 8.65 -19.55
N ARG A 148 2.75 8.58 -19.39
CA ARG A 148 2.07 9.07 -18.19
C ARG A 148 2.31 8.08 -17.05
N MET A 149 2.50 8.60 -15.84
CA MET A 149 2.67 7.75 -14.66
C MET A 149 1.51 6.77 -14.48
N LYS A 150 0.29 7.22 -14.72
CA LYS A 150 -0.91 6.38 -14.68
C LYS A 150 -0.84 5.18 -15.63
N ASP A 151 -0.33 5.37 -16.85
CA ASP A 151 -0.22 4.29 -17.84
C ASP A 151 0.84 3.26 -17.39
N VAL A 152 1.92 3.74 -16.75
CA VAL A 152 2.94 2.88 -16.13
C VAL A 152 2.35 2.05 -14.99
N GLU A 153 1.63 2.69 -14.06
CA GLU A 153 0.99 2.02 -12.92
C GLU A 153 -0.03 0.98 -13.39
N GLU A 154 -0.83 1.30 -14.42
CA GLU A 154 -1.79 0.35 -15.00
C GLU A 154 -1.07 -0.86 -15.63
N ALA A 155 0.03 -0.64 -16.34
CA ALA A 155 0.81 -1.72 -16.94
C ALA A 155 1.48 -2.59 -15.87
N GLN A 156 2.07 -1.99 -14.84
CA GLN A 156 2.64 -2.68 -13.70
C GLN A 156 1.58 -3.52 -12.96
N GLN A 157 0.39 -2.96 -12.75
CA GLN A 157 -0.71 -3.68 -12.10
C GLN A 157 -1.19 -4.89 -12.90
N LYS A 158 -1.20 -4.83 -14.24
CA LYS A 158 -1.51 -5.99 -15.07
C LYS A 158 -0.51 -7.13 -14.84
N ILE A 159 0.79 -6.80 -14.75
CA ILE A 159 1.83 -7.80 -14.50
C ILE A 159 1.68 -8.39 -13.09
N VAL A 160 1.43 -7.56 -12.08
CA VAL A 160 1.14 -8.01 -10.71
C VAL A 160 -0.06 -8.96 -10.68
N ASN A 161 -1.12 -8.67 -11.42
CA ASN A 161 -2.30 -9.54 -11.50
C ASN A 161 -1.97 -10.89 -12.15
N ILE A 162 -1.06 -10.92 -13.13
CA ILE A 162 -0.57 -12.18 -13.73
C ILE A 162 0.22 -12.98 -12.68
N ILE A 163 1.13 -12.33 -11.95
CA ILE A 163 1.93 -12.96 -10.89
C ILE A 163 1.01 -13.60 -9.85
N ARG A 164 0.02 -12.86 -9.34
CA ARG A 164 -0.95 -13.38 -8.37
C ARG A 164 -1.75 -14.56 -8.89
N LYS A 165 -2.23 -14.49 -10.13
CA LYS A 165 -2.94 -15.59 -10.76
C LYS A 165 -2.10 -16.86 -10.86
N LEU A 166 -0.82 -16.72 -11.19
CA LEU A 166 0.11 -17.84 -11.27
C LEU A 166 0.48 -18.40 -9.88
N GLU A 167 0.57 -17.51 -8.88
CA GLU A 167 0.75 -17.90 -7.48
C GLU A 167 -0.48 -18.67 -6.96
N ASP A 168 -1.70 -18.15 -7.19
CA ASP A 168 -2.96 -18.79 -6.79
C ASP A 168 -3.15 -20.18 -7.46
N SER A 169 -2.69 -20.35 -8.70
CA SER A 169 -2.69 -21.63 -9.40
C SER A 169 -1.56 -22.57 -8.95
N GLY A 170 -0.63 -22.09 -8.10
CA GLY A 170 0.52 -22.86 -7.64
C GLY A 170 1.61 -23.07 -8.69
N GLU A 171 1.58 -22.32 -9.81
CA GLU A 171 2.59 -22.41 -10.87
C GLU A 171 3.88 -21.67 -10.51
N ILE A 172 3.81 -20.70 -9.63
CA ILE A 172 4.96 -19.98 -9.08
C ILE A 172 4.84 -19.88 -7.54
N ILE A 173 5.97 -19.69 -6.88
CA ILE A 173 6.05 -19.49 -5.42
C ILE A 173 6.77 -18.16 -5.18
N ILE A 174 6.16 -17.28 -4.38
CA ILE A 174 6.78 -16.04 -3.96
C ILE A 174 7.51 -16.29 -2.64
N SER A 175 8.85 -16.17 -2.64
CA SER A 175 9.65 -16.29 -1.42
C SER A 175 9.54 -15.01 -0.58
N ARG A 176 8.46 -14.86 0.17
CA ARG A 176 8.31 -13.80 1.18
C ARG A 176 9.18 -14.21 2.37
N GLY A 177 10.33 -13.54 2.58
CA GLY A 177 11.39 -13.85 3.52
C GLY A 177 10.96 -14.22 4.95
N GLY A 178 10.52 -15.43 5.16
CA GLY A 178 10.13 -16.09 6.40
C GLY A 178 10.15 -17.59 6.17
N GLY A 179 11.30 -18.19 6.35
CA GLY A 179 11.58 -19.55 6.78
C GLY A 179 10.64 -20.70 6.39
N ASP A 180 10.23 -20.84 5.15
CA ASP A 180 9.75 -22.13 4.65
C ASP A 180 10.94 -22.88 4.05
N GLU A 181 11.76 -23.50 4.92
CA GLU A 181 12.57 -24.63 4.52
C GLU A 181 11.64 -25.70 3.97
N ILE A 182 11.66 -25.90 2.65
CA ILE A 182 11.05 -27.07 2.03
C ILE A 182 11.81 -28.29 2.56
N VAL A 183 11.25 -28.93 3.57
CA VAL A 183 11.70 -30.28 3.98
C VAL A 183 11.25 -31.25 2.91
N VAL A 184 12.20 -31.73 2.11
CA VAL A 184 12.02 -32.81 1.15
C VAL A 184 11.98 -34.14 1.90
#